data_4a67827aca0137b1cfb0cf40a369c5f0
#
_entry.id   4a67827aca0137b1cfb0cf40a369c5f0
#
_cell.length_a   1.000
_cell.length_b   1.000
_cell.length_c   1.000
_cell.angle_alpha   90.00
_cell.angle_beta   90.00
_cell.angle_gamma   90.00
#
_symmetry.space_group_name_H-M   'P 1'
#
loop_
_entity.id
_entity.type
_entity.pdbx_description
1 polymer ?
#
loop_
_entity_poly.entity_id
_entity_poly.type
_entity_poly.pdbx_seq_one_letter_code
_entity_poly.pdbx_strand_id
1 'polypeptide(L)'
;GASLGVAFVVLLSGSIGGIALSRLGFMGEIALTMAAIIGALSIMALIVYVSQKVHGNVTLLIIGVMIGYVANAVIGVLKFFSVEEDIRAYVIWGLGSFARVSGNQMMVFVCIMAVLLPLSFLLIKTLNLLLLGDAYARNLGLNIKRARLQVIACSGVLVAIVTAYCGPITFLGLAVPHLCRGIFR
;
A
#
# COMPACT_ATOMS: atom_id res chain seq x y z
N GLY A 1 -1.84 -5.71 -1.02
CA GLY A 1 -2.93 -5.08 -1.77
C GLY A 1 -2.51 -4.66 -3.18
N ALA A 2 -1.54 -3.76 -3.31
CA ALA A 2 -1.03 -3.33 -4.61
C ALA A 2 -0.59 -4.51 -5.47
N SER A 3 0.19 -5.43 -4.90
CA SER A 3 0.65 -6.64 -5.61
C SER A 3 -0.50 -7.52 -6.11
N LEU A 4 -1.59 -7.60 -5.34
CA LEU A 4 -2.79 -8.33 -5.73
C LEU A 4 -3.50 -7.63 -6.92
N GLY A 5 -3.65 -6.30 -6.87
CA GLY A 5 -4.24 -5.54 -7.97
C GLY A 5 -3.45 -5.68 -9.27
N VAL A 6 -2.12 -5.56 -9.20
CA VAL A 6 -1.24 -5.77 -10.36
C VAL A 6 -1.31 -7.21 -10.87
N ALA A 7 -1.31 -8.21 -9.96
CA ALA A 7 -1.45 -9.61 -10.35
C ALA A 7 -2.76 -9.85 -11.10
N PHE A 8 -3.87 -9.29 -10.64
CA PHE A 8 -5.15 -9.39 -11.33
C PHE A 8 -5.09 -8.85 -12.77
N VAL A 9 -4.50 -7.68 -12.96
CA VAL A 9 -4.44 -7.06 -14.29
C VAL A 9 -3.42 -7.75 -15.17
N VAL A 10 -2.21 -8.03 -14.70
CA VAL A 10 -1.13 -8.63 -15.52
C VAL A 10 -1.46 -10.07 -15.86
N LEU A 11 -1.80 -10.88 -14.85
CA LEU A 11 -1.95 -12.33 -15.03
C LEU A 11 -3.29 -12.73 -15.69
N LEU A 12 -4.36 -11.93 -15.50
CA LEU A 12 -5.64 -12.15 -16.16
C LEU A 12 -5.68 -11.56 -17.58
N SER A 13 -5.00 -10.44 -17.86
CA SER A 13 -5.01 -9.86 -19.21
C SER A 13 -4.34 -10.77 -20.23
N GLY A 14 -3.28 -11.47 -19.86
CA GLY A 14 -2.63 -12.48 -20.69
C GLY A 14 -3.55 -13.67 -21.01
N SER A 15 -4.37 -14.06 -20.03
CA SER A 15 -5.30 -15.20 -20.15
C SER A 15 -6.55 -14.87 -21.00
N ILE A 16 -7.05 -13.63 -20.98
CA ILE A 16 -8.34 -13.25 -21.60
C ILE A 16 -8.16 -12.54 -22.95
N GLY A 17 -7.04 -11.87 -23.20
CA GLY A 17 -6.91 -11.00 -24.36
C GLY A 17 -5.68 -11.18 -25.25
N GLY A 18 -4.73 -12.05 -24.90
CA GLY A 18 -3.53 -12.32 -25.74
C GLY A 18 -2.64 -11.10 -26.01
N ILE A 19 -2.93 -9.93 -25.40
CA ILE A 19 -2.17 -8.71 -25.56
C ILE A 19 -1.38 -8.54 -24.27
N ALA A 20 -0.10 -8.93 -24.27
CA ALA A 20 0.80 -8.64 -23.16
C ALA A 20 0.81 -7.13 -22.90
N LEU A 21 0.49 -6.72 -21.67
CA LEU A 21 0.53 -5.30 -21.25
C LEU A 21 1.90 -4.65 -21.54
N SER A 22 2.96 -5.46 -21.61
CA SER A 22 4.30 -5.03 -22.00
C SER A 22 4.38 -4.43 -23.41
N ARG A 23 3.43 -4.76 -24.31
CA ARG A 23 3.36 -4.20 -25.67
C ARG A 23 2.63 -2.86 -25.76
N LEU A 24 1.89 -2.47 -24.74
CA LEU A 24 1.12 -1.21 -24.70
C LEU A 24 1.95 0.01 -24.27
N GLY A 25 3.26 -0.13 -24.00
CA GLY A 25 4.14 0.97 -23.66
C GLY A 25 3.60 1.83 -22.50
N PHE A 26 3.46 3.12 -22.74
CA PHE A 26 3.00 4.10 -21.73
C PHE A 26 1.60 3.80 -21.17
N MET A 27 0.67 3.31 -21.98
CA MET A 27 -0.68 2.91 -21.53
C MET A 27 -0.63 1.69 -20.58
N GLY A 28 0.27 0.74 -20.84
CA GLY A 28 0.47 -0.40 -19.97
C GLY A 28 0.99 0.00 -18.58
N GLU A 29 1.91 0.95 -18.50
CA GLU A 29 2.42 1.47 -17.23
C GLU A 29 1.36 2.20 -16.41
N ILE A 30 0.50 3.00 -17.06
CA ILE A 30 -0.63 3.66 -16.38
C ILE A 30 -1.62 2.61 -15.87
N ALA A 31 -1.94 1.60 -16.66
CA ALA A 31 -2.84 0.54 -16.25
C ALA A 31 -2.31 -0.23 -15.03
N LEU A 32 -1.00 -0.53 -14.99
CA LEU A 32 -0.34 -1.18 -13.85
C LEU A 32 -0.41 -0.30 -12.58
N THR A 33 -0.13 0.99 -12.72
CA THR A 33 -0.16 1.94 -11.61
C THR A 33 -1.59 2.07 -11.05
N MET A 34 -2.58 2.20 -11.92
CA MET A 34 -3.99 2.26 -11.52
C MET A 34 -4.46 0.96 -10.85
N ALA A 35 -4.08 -0.19 -11.40
CA ALA A 35 -4.37 -1.49 -10.81
C ALA A 35 -3.75 -1.65 -9.42
N ALA A 36 -2.50 -1.20 -9.25
CA ALA A 36 -1.81 -1.20 -7.97
C ALA A 36 -2.53 -0.32 -6.94
N ILE A 37 -2.97 0.89 -7.33
CA ILE A 37 -3.70 1.83 -6.46
C ILE A 37 -5.05 1.21 -6.06
N ILE A 38 -5.83 0.72 -7.01
CA ILE A 38 -7.14 0.11 -6.73
C ILE A 38 -6.99 -1.10 -5.81
N GLY A 39 -6.03 -1.99 -6.09
CA GLY A 39 -5.74 -3.15 -5.25
C GLY A 39 -5.28 -2.77 -3.85
N ALA A 40 -4.45 -1.73 -3.70
CA ALA A 40 -4.02 -1.22 -2.41
C ALA A 40 -5.18 -0.62 -1.62
N LEU A 41 -6.02 0.21 -2.26
CA LEU A 41 -7.16 0.86 -1.64
C LEU A 41 -8.23 -0.17 -1.22
N SER A 42 -8.47 -1.22 -2.01
CA SER A 42 -9.43 -2.26 -1.66
C SER A 42 -9.02 -3.03 -0.40
N ILE A 43 -7.77 -3.44 -0.29
CA ILE A 43 -7.24 -4.11 0.91
C ILE A 43 -7.20 -3.13 2.09
N MET A 44 -6.84 -1.87 1.86
CA MET A 44 -6.89 -0.85 2.91
C MET A 44 -8.31 -0.66 3.45
N ALA A 45 -9.31 -0.57 2.57
CA ALA A 45 -10.71 -0.47 2.98
C ALA A 45 -11.15 -1.69 3.81
N LEU A 46 -10.70 -2.88 3.44
CA LEU A 46 -10.93 -4.10 4.21
C LEU A 46 -10.30 -4.02 5.61
N ILE A 47 -9.04 -3.60 5.70
CA ILE A 47 -8.34 -3.44 6.99
C ILE A 47 -9.04 -2.39 7.86
N VAL A 48 -9.44 -1.26 7.28
CA VAL A 48 -10.20 -0.20 7.94
C VAL A 48 -11.52 -0.73 8.49
N TYR A 49 -12.26 -1.48 7.68
CA TYR A 49 -13.53 -2.09 8.11
C TYR A 49 -13.34 -3.05 9.29
N VAL A 50 -12.33 -3.91 9.20
CA VAL A 50 -11.99 -4.86 10.27
C VAL A 50 -11.50 -4.13 11.53
N SER A 51 -10.69 -3.08 11.39
CA SER A 51 -10.18 -2.25 12.49
C SER A 51 -11.28 -1.62 13.34
N GLN A 52 -12.45 -1.35 12.76
CA GLN A 52 -13.59 -0.80 13.50
C GLN A 52 -14.26 -1.83 14.41
N LYS A 53 -14.18 -3.12 14.05
CA LYS A 53 -14.81 -4.24 14.79
C LYS A 53 -13.89 -4.87 15.82
N VAL A 54 -12.59 -4.71 15.68
CA VAL A 54 -11.57 -5.38 16.50
C VAL A 54 -10.98 -4.41 17.53
N HIS A 55 -10.88 -4.87 18.77
CA HIS A 55 -10.26 -4.14 19.87
C HIS A 55 -8.86 -4.73 20.12
N GLY A 56 -7.83 -3.87 20.00
CA GLY A 56 -6.43 -4.24 20.28
C GLY A 56 -5.51 -4.10 19.06
N ASN A 57 -4.32 -3.56 19.32
CA ASN A 57 -3.32 -3.30 18.28
C ASN A 57 -2.68 -4.59 17.76
N VAL A 58 -2.47 -5.57 18.66
CA VAL A 58 -1.88 -6.87 18.31
C VAL A 58 -2.81 -7.68 17.41
N THR A 59 -4.11 -7.69 17.73
CA THR A 59 -5.11 -8.41 16.92
C THR A 59 -5.20 -7.82 15.51
N LEU A 60 -5.15 -6.50 15.38
CA LEU A 60 -5.15 -5.82 14.08
C LEU A 60 -3.90 -6.19 13.25
N LEU A 61 -2.74 -6.29 13.89
CA LEU A 61 -1.50 -6.70 13.24
C LEU A 61 -1.61 -8.14 12.72
N ILE A 62 -2.10 -9.06 13.55
CA ILE A 62 -2.29 -10.47 13.16
C ILE A 62 -3.23 -10.58 11.96
N ILE A 63 -4.36 -9.89 11.99
CA ILE A 63 -5.33 -9.88 10.89
C ILE A 63 -4.70 -9.32 9.61
N GLY A 64 -3.91 -8.24 9.72
CA GLY A 64 -3.19 -7.68 8.59
C GLY A 64 -2.23 -8.68 7.92
N VAL A 65 -1.49 -9.43 8.74
CA VAL A 65 -0.60 -10.50 8.25
C VAL A 65 -1.41 -11.63 7.59
N MET A 66 -2.51 -12.06 8.19
CA MET A 66 -3.38 -13.10 7.60
C MET A 66 -3.97 -12.68 6.26
N ILE A 67 -4.44 -11.43 6.13
CA ILE A 67 -4.91 -10.88 4.85
C ILE A 67 -3.77 -10.90 3.82
N GLY A 68 -2.54 -10.61 4.24
CA GLY A 68 -1.36 -10.71 3.39
C GLY A 68 -1.11 -12.13 2.86
N TYR A 69 -1.23 -13.14 3.70
CA TYR A 69 -1.10 -14.54 3.28
C TYR A 69 -2.21 -14.97 2.32
N VAL A 70 -3.46 -14.58 2.58
CA VAL A 70 -4.57 -14.87 1.66
C VAL A 70 -4.32 -14.20 0.31
N ALA A 71 -3.89 -12.94 0.29
CA ALA A 71 -3.54 -12.23 -0.95
C ALA A 71 -2.42 -12.95 -1.72
N ASN A 72 -1.37 -13.42 -1.03
CA ASN A 72 -0.28 -14.18 -1.65
C ASN A 72 -0.75 -15.54 -2.19
N ALA A 73 -1.66 -16.23 -1.50
CA ALA A 73 -2.24 -17.47 -2.00
C ALA A 73 -3.02 -17.25 -3.31
N VAL A 74 -3.84 -16.19 -3.37
CA VAL A 74 -4.56 -15.82 -4.61
C VAL A 74 -3.59 -15.50 -5.74
N ILE A 75 -2.52 -14.74 -5.47
CA ILE A 75 -1.47 -14.46 -6.47
C ILE A 75 -0.80 -15.75 -6.94
N GLY A 76 -0.54 -16.70 -6.03
CA GLY A 76 0.01 -18.02 -6.39
C GLY A 76 -0.87 -18.78 -7.37
N VAL A 77 -2.17 -18.81 -7.13
CA VAL A 77 -3.15 -19.42 -8.04
C VAL A 77 -3.17 -18.72 -9.40
N LEU A 78 -3.19 -17.39 -9.42
CA LEU A 78 -3.17 -16.63 -10.67
C LEU A 78 -1.91 -16.91 -11.50
N LYS A 79 -0.74 -17.01 -10.87
CA LYS A 79 0.52 -17.36 -11.54
C LYS A 79 0.48 -18.75 -12.16
N PHE A 80 -0.19 -19.70 -11.52
CA PHE A 80 -0.30 -21.07 -12.05
C PHE A 80 -1.02 -21.12 -13.41
N PHE A 81 -2.03 -20.26 -13.59
CA PHE A 81 -2.80 -20.19 -14.84
C PHE A 81 -2.26 -19.20 -15.87
N SER A 82 -1.16 -18.51 -15.58
CA SER A 82 -0.63 -17.42 -16.41
C SER A 82 0.51 -17.87 -17.31
N VAL A 83 0.71 -17.13 -18.39
CA VAL A 83 1.82 -17.36 -19.34
C VAL A 83 3.14 -16.88 -18.73
N GLU A 84 4.25 -17.50 -19.12
CA GLU A 84 5.59 -17.22 -18.58
C GLU A 84 6.00 -15.75 -18.72
N GLU A 85 5.66 -15.10 -19.83
CA GLU A 85 5.96 -13.68 -20.06
C GLU A 85 5.28 -12.75 -19.03
N ASP A 86 4.03 -13.04 -18.67
CA ASP A 86 3.27 -12.26 -17.70
C ASP A 86 3.80 -12.47 -16.27
N ILE A 87 4.17 -13.71 -15.94
CA ILE A 87 4.81 -14.03 -14.66
C ILE A 87 6.14 -13.26 -14.54
N ARG A 88 6.95 -13.23 -15.61
CA ARG A 88 8.21 -12.47 -15.64
C ARG A 88 7.98 -10.98 -15.45
N ALA A 89 7.00 -10.40 -16.14
CA ALA A 89 6.64 -8.98 -15.98
C ALA A 89 6.19 -8.66 -14.55
N TYR A 90 5.37 -9.52 -13.96
CA TYR A 90 4.94 -9.37 -12.55
C TYR A 90 6.10 -9.47 -11.56
N VAL A 91 7.05 -10.41 -11.77
CA VAL A 91 8.22 -10.57 -10.89
C VAL A 91 9.13 -9.34 -10.98
N ILE A 92 9.41 -8.84 -12.20
CA ILE A 92 10.21 -7.63 -12.39
C ILE A 92 9.57 -6.43 -11.71
N TRP A 93 8.24 -6.29 -11.81
CA TRP A 93 7.51 -5.24 -11.09
C TRP A 93 7.62 -5.42 -9.58
N GLY A 94 7.55 -6.65 -9.10
CA GLY A 94 7.59 -7.03 -7.69
C GLY A 94 8.94 -6.85 -7.00
N LEU A 95 10.04 -6.70 -7.75
CA LEU A 95 11.36 -6.41 -7.18
C LEU A 95 11.44 -5.01 -6.57
N GLY A 96 10.59 -4.08 -7.03
CA GLY A 96 10.56 -2.70 -6.54
C GLY A 96 11.85 -1.92 -6.86
N SER A 97 11.72 -0.72 -7.39
CA SER A 97 12.87 0.14 -7.64
C SER A 97 12.47 1.60 -7.70
N PHE A 98 13.23 2.47 -7.04
CA PHE A 98 13.06 3.93 -7.17
C PHE A 98 13.45 4.44 -8.56
N ALA A 99 14.34 3.75 -9.27
CA ALA A 99 14.75 4.11 -10.63
C ALA A 99 13.65 3.88 -11.68
N ARG A 100 12.56 3.19 -11.33
CA ARG A 100 11.44 2.93 -12.23
C ARG A 100 10.63 4.19 -12.54
N VAL A 101 10.61 5.14 -11.61
CA VAL A 101 9.86 6.39 -11.77
C VAL A 101 10.68 7.35 -12.61
N SER A 102 10.35 7.49 -13.89
CA SER A 102 11.07 8.36 -14.82
C SER A 102 10.13 9.23 -15.66
N GLY A 103 10.67 10.33 -16.23
CA GLY A 103 9.94 11.20 -17.16
C GLY A 103 8.68 11.82 -16.55
N ASN A 104 7.57 11.80 -17.31
CA ASN A 104 6.30 12.41 -16.93
C ASN A 104 5.68 11.79 -15.67
N GLN A 105 5.95 10.51 -15.38
CA GLN A 105 5.46 9.85 -14.18
C GLN A 105 6.10 10.45 -12.91
N MET A 106 7.36 10.85 -12.98
CA MET A 106 8.06 11.51 -11.88
C MET A 106 7.35 12.80 -11.47
N MET A 107 6.94 13.61 -12.44
CA MET A 107 6.25 14.87 -12.18
C MET A 107 4.92 14.64 -11.47
N VAL A 108 4.12 13.69 -11.96
CA VAL A 108 2.83 13.33 -11.35
C VAL A 108 3.03 12.80 -9.92
N PHE A 109 4.00 11.89 -9.72
CA PHE A 109 4.33 11.35 -8.42
C PHE A 109 4.75 12.44 -7.43
N VAL A 110 5.64 13.34 -7.83
CA VAL A 110 6.10 14.46 -6.99
C VAL A 110 4.94 15.39 -6.64
N CYS A 111 4.07 15.75 -7.60
CA CYS A 111 2.89 16.59 -7.33
C CYS A 111 1.94 15.93 -6.30
N ILE A 112 1.67 14.65 -6.44
CA ILE A 112 0.81 13.90 -5.50
C ILE A 112 1.46 13.86 -4.11
N MET A 113 2.75 13.56 -4.03
CA MET A 113 3.48 13.51 -2.76
C MET A 113 3.60 14.88 -2.10
N ALA A 114 3.78 15.96 -2.89
CA ALA A 114 3.81 17.33 -2.39
C ALA A 114 2.50 17.78 -1.72
N VAL A 115 1.38 17.17 -2.08
CA VAL A 115 0.07 17.42 -1.43
C VAL A 115 -0.12 16.50 -0.23
N LEU A 116 0.20 15.20 -0.35
CA LEU A 116 -0.07 14.21 0.68
C LEU A 116 0.87 14.31 1.89
N LEU A 117 2.13 14.68 1.69
CA LEU A 117 3.07 14.86 2.79
C LEU A 117 2.63 15.99 3.74
N PRO A 118 2.33 17.22 3.27
CA PRO A 118 1.78 18.25 4.15
C PRO A 118 0.47 17.83 4.83
N LEU A 119 -0.40 17.10 4.13
CA LEU A 119 -1.64 16.60 4.71
C LEU A 119 -1.39 15.65 5.88
N SER A 120 -0.32 14.86 5.84
CA SER A 120 0.05 13.97 6.96
C SER A 120 0.48 14.74 8.21
N PHE A 121 1.02 15.96 8.07
CA PHE A 121 1.37 16.80 9.22
C PHE A 121 0.16 17.26 10.04
N LEU A 122 -1.04 17.29 9.45
CA LEU A 122 -2.28 17.58 10.20
C LEU A 122 -2.57 16.52 11.27
N LEU A 123 -2.03 15.31 11.12
CA LEU A 123 -2.20 14.22 12.08
C LEU A 123 -1.23 14.26 13.26
N ILE A 124 -0.25 15.18 13.29
CA ILE A 124 0.76 15.28 14.36
C ILE A 124 0.11 15.42 15.72
N LYS A 125 -0.88 16.30 15.87
CA LYS A 125 -1.60 16.48 17.13
C LYS A 125 -2.29 15.20 17.58
N THR A 126 -2.94 14.50 16.67
CA THR A 126 -3.61 13.23 16.94
C THR A 126 -2.62 12.13 17.33
N LEU A 127 -1.48 12.06 16.65
CA LEU A 127 -0.41 11.11 16.96
C LEU A 127 0.21 11.37 18.33
N ASN A 128 0.51 12.63 18.66
CA ASN A 128 1.06 13.01 19.97
C ASN A 128 0.11 12.66 21.11
N LEU A 129 -1.20 12.83 20.93
CA LEU A 129 -2.19 12.43 21.93
C LEU A 129 -2.26 10.91 22.10
N LEU A 130 -2.15 10.15 21.00
CA LEU A 130 -2.14 8.69 21.04
C LEU A 130 -0.87 8.12 21.71
N LEU A 131 0.25 8.84 21.66
CA LEU A 131 1.49 8.43 22.35
C LEU A 131 1.35 8.42 23.88
N LEU A 132 0.46 9.24 24.44
CA LEU A 132 0.18 9.28 25.87
C LEU A 132 -0.68 8.10 26.36
N GLY A 133 -1.14 7.28 25.45
CA GLY A 133 -2.01 6.12 25.70
C GLY A 133 -3.50 6.42 25.51
N ASP A 134 -4.24 5.36 25.17
CA ASP A 134 -5.65 5.46 24.78
C ASP A 134 -6.55 6.06 25.88
N ALA A 135 -6.30 5.72 27.14
CA ALA A 135 -7.08 6.22 28.28
C ALA A 135 -6.90 7.73 28.47
N TYR A 136 -5.66 8.22 28.37
CA TYR A 136 -5.32 9.63 28.53
C TYR A 136 -5.84 10.47 27.36
N ALA A 137 -5.67 9.98 26.14
CA ALA A 137 -6.16 10.60 24.93
C ALA A 137 -7.70 10.77 24.95
N ARG A 138 -8.42 9.77 25.49
CA ARG A 138 -9.88 9.82 25.65
C ARG A 138 -10.31 10.91 26.65
N ASN A 139 -9.62 11.03 27.78
CA ASN A 139 -9.90 12.07 28.78
C ASN A 139 -9.66 13.49 28.22
N LEU A 140 -8.75 13.64 27.26
CA LEU A 140 -8.52 14.89 26.54
C LEU A 140 -9.52 15.14 25.40
N GLY A 141 -10.58 14.31 25.29
CA GLY A 141 -11.65 14.49 24.30
C GLY A 141 -11.37 13.89 22.93
N LEU A 142 -10.27 13.13 22.76
CA LEU A 142 -9.97 12.50 21.47
C LEU A 142 -10.87 11.29 21.23
N ASN A 143 -11.53 11.27 20.07
CA ASN A 143 -12.24 10.07 19.61
C ASN A 143 -11.25 9.08 19.01
N ILE A 144 -10.82 8.10 19.83
CA ILE A 144 -9.76 7.14 19.47
C ILE A 144 -10.10 6.35 18.18
N LYS A 145 -11.39 5.98 17.99
CA LYS A 145 -11.79 5.24 16.78
C LYS A 145 -11.58 6.08 15.51
N ARG A 146 -11.98 7.36 15.54
CA ARG A 146 -11.77 8.28 14.41
C ARG A 146 -10.29 8.59 14.19
N ALA A 147 -9.56 8.84 15.27
CA ALA A 147 -8.14 9.11 15.23
C ALA A 147 -7.35 7.95 14.60
N ARG A 148 -7.59 6.72 15.05
CA ARG A 148 -6.98 5.51 14.51
C ARG A 148 -7.34 5.31 13.04
N LEU A 149 -8.60 5.54 12.68
CA LEU A 149 -9.06 5.48 11.28
C LEU A 149 -8.32 6.47 10.39
N GLN A 150 -8.19 7.73 10.82
CA GLN A 150 -7.49 8.77 10.07
C GLN A 150 -6.01 8.44 9.87
N VAL A 151 -5.33 7.94 10.90
CA VAL A 151 -3.92 7.53 10.82
C VAL A 151 -3.74 6.37 9.84
N ILE A 152 -4.57 5.31 9.93
CA ILE A 152 -4.51 4.16 9.04
C ILE A 152 -4.83 4.58 7.60
N ALA A 153 -5.84 5.42 7.38
CA ALA A 153 -6.23 5.88 6.05
C ALA A 153 -5.12 6.72 5.42
N CYS A 154 -4.56 7.69 6.13
CA CYS A 154 -3.50 8.55 5.61
C CYS A 154 -2.23 7.76 5.30
N SER A 155 -1.76 6.93 6.23
CA SER A 155 -0.59 6.08 6.01
C SER A 155 -0.81 5.07 4.89
N GLY A 156 -2.01 4.48 4.81
CA GLY A 156 -2.36 3.53 3.76
C GLY A 156 -2.38 4.15 2.37
N VAL A 157 -2.91 5.37 2.22
CA VAL A 157 -2.88 6.10 0.94
C VAL A 157 -1.45 6.44 0.52
N LEU A 158 -0.61 6.93 1.44
CA LEU A 158 0.80 7.20 1.16
C LEU A 158 1.54 5.95 0.68
N VAL A 159 1.40 4.84 1.42
CA VAL A 159 2.02 3.55 1.04
C VAL A 159 1.46 3.04 -0.29
N ALA A 160 0.15 3.16 -0.54
CA ALA A 160 -0.47 2.73 -1.79
C ALA A 160 0.15 3.43 -3.01
N ILE A 161 0.33 4.76 -2.93
CA ILE A 161 0.90 5.56 -4.02
C ILE A 161 2.37 5.22 -4.23
N VAL A 162 3.17 5.21 -3.15
CA VAL A 162 4.60 4.85 -3.26
C VAL A 162 4.76 3.45 -3.86
N THR A 163 3.99 2.47 -3.39
CA THR A 163 4.05 1.09 -3.90
C THR A 163 3.57 0.99 -5.35
N ALA A 164 2.59 1.80 -5.76
CA ALA A 164 2.10 1.79 -7.14
C ALA A 164 3.16 2.25 -8.14
N TYR A 165 3.94 3.28 -7.78
CA TYR A 165 4.98 3.85 -8.64
C TYR A 165 6.31 3.11 -8.54
N CYS A 166 6.77 2.84 -7.33
CA CYS A 166 8.10 2.24 -7.08
C CYS A 166 8.08 0.70 -7.00
N GLY A 167 6.89 0.08 -6.94
CA GLY A 167 6.75 -1.33 -6.60
C GLY A 167 6.84 -1.59 -5.09
N PRO A 168 6.62 -2.84 -4.64
CA PRO A 168 6.66 -3.20 -3.23
C PRO A 168 8.10 -3.28 -2.72
N ILE A 169 8.50 -2.31 -1.90
CA ILE A 169 9.80 -2.33 -1.21
C ILE A 169 9.59 -2.93 0.17
N THR A 170 9.98 -4.19 0.33
CA THR A 170 9.88 -4.93 1.59
C THR A 170 10.84 -4.36 2.64
N PHE A 171 10.48 -4.52 3.92
CA PHE A 171 11.26 -4.09 5.09
C PHE A 171 11.37 -2.57 5.33
N LEU A 172 11.07 -1.70 4.38
CA LEU A 172 11.18 -0.26 4.59
C LEU A 172 10.29 0.22 5.75
N GLY A 173 9.07 -0.34 5.87
CA GLY A 173 8.13 -0.03 6.94
C GLY A 173 8.58 -0.45 8.34
N LEU A 174 9.52 -1.38 8.45
CA LEU A 174 10.11 -1.78 9.73
C LEU A 174 11.44 -1.05 10.00
N ALA A 175 12.26 -0.85 8.98
CA ALA A 175 13.57 -0.23 9.10
C ALA A 175 13.47 1.26 9.48
N VAL A 176 12.60 2.02 8.79
CA VAL A 176 12.48 3.47 9.01
C VAL A 176 12.05 3.83 10.43
N PRO A 177 10.98 3.25 11.02
CA PRO A 177 10.62 3.54 12.41
C PRO A 177 11.71 3.16 13.41
N HIS A 178 12.44 2.08 13.15
CA HIS A 178 13.53 1.64 14.03
C HIS A 178 14.70 2.62 13.98
N LEU A 179 15.10 3.05 12.78
CA LEU A 179 16.14 4.06 12.60
C LEU A 179 15.75 5.41 13.22
N CYS A 180 14.51 5.87 13.00
CA CYS A 180 14.03 7.11 13.59
C CYS A 180 14.10 7.07 15.11
N ARG A 181 13.70 5.97 15.76
CA ARG A 181 13.82 5.82 17.22
C ARG A 181 15.27 5.80 17.70
N GLY A 182 16.20 5.29 16.90
CA GLY A 182 17.62 5.29 17.22
C GLY A 182 18.26 6.69 17.16
N ILE A 183 17.77 7.54 16.24
CA ILE A 183 18.30 8.90 16.03
C ILE A 183 17.70 9.92 17.01
N PHE A 184 16.40 9.80 17.28
CA PHE A 184 15.64 10.78 18.10
C PHE A 184 15.40 10.34 19.56
N ARG A 185 16.24 9.46 20.08
CA ARG A 185 16.18 8.99 21.46
C ARG A 185 16.94 9.90 22.40
#